data_430d118197513dcd93a98ec5436c0fc2
#
_entry.id   430d118197513dcd93a98ec5436c0fc2
#
_cell.length_a   1.000
_cell.length_b   1.000
_cell.length_c   1.000
_cell.angle_alpha   90.00
_cell.angle_beta   90.00
_cell.angle_gamma   90.00
#
_symmetry.space_group_name_H-M   'P 1'
#
loop_
_entity.id
_entity.type
_entity.pdbx_description
1 polymer ?
#
loop_
_entity_poly.entity_id
_entity_poly.type
_entity_poly.pdbx_seq_one_letter_code
_entity_poly.pdbx_strand_id
1 'polypeptide(L)'
;NCSAPLAYHKNRQMLLCHHCGHQLQPVPGLCPACGGKLLYSGFGTQRVEEELAAALPGARILRMDQDSTMQKNAHERMFTRFARQEYDILLGTQMVAKGLDFEKVTLVGVLGIDSMLFGQGFRSYENTFSLITQVVGRGGRAELPGRALIQTAVPEHPVLQLAAGQDYEAFYQEEIAFRKLCLYPPYCAFCVVGFSGSQDGAVFAAAHRFGSILAEQAARQPRLPLRVLGPTPMNIAMLNGKYRYKLTLKCRNDAAFRALMRQTLEEYGEQKLPARASVAIDFNSDGDM
;
A
#
# COMPACT_ATOMS: atom_id res chain seq x y z
N ASN A 1 1.11 17.43 -11.18
CA ASN A 1 2.47 16.95 -10.93
C ASN A 1 2.55 15.44 -10.68
N CYS A 2 1.51 14.83 -10.13
CA CYS A 2 1.38 13.39 -10.01
C CYS A 2 -0.10 12.97 -10.00
N SER A 3 -0.38 11.69 -10.22
CA SER A 3 -1.74 11.10 -10.20
C SER A 3 -2.16 10.59 -8.82
N ALA A 4 -1.36 10.82 -7.78
CA ALA A 4 -1.72 10.44 -6.43
C ALA A 4 -2.88 11.30 -5.91
N PRO A 5 -3.78 10.72 -5.10
CA PRO A 5 -4.85 11.49 -4.48
C PRO A 5 -4.26 12.56 -3.55
N LEU A 6 -4.95 13.70 -3.48
CA LEU A 6 -4.59 14.79 -2.58
C LEU A 6 -5.21 14.55 -1.21
N ALA A 7 -4.45 14.77 -0.15
CA ALA A 7 -4.96 14.77 1.20
C ALA A 7 -5.45 16.17 1.59
N TYR A 8 -6.65 16.25 2.21
CA TYR A 8 -7.17 17.51 2.72
C TYR A 8 -6.65 17.77 4.15
N HIS A 9 -5.94 18.88 4.31
CA HIS A 9 -5.45 19.37 5.60
C HIS A 9 -6.37 20.47 6.13
N LYS A 10 -7.28 20.13 7.04
CA LYS A 10 -8.30 21.05 7.59
C LYS A 10 -7.67 22.27 8.27
N ASN A 11 -6.60 22.07 9.06
CA ASN A 11 -5.91 23.15 9.78
C ASN A 11 -5.32 24.21 8.86
N ARG A 12 -4.97 23.85 7.63
CA ARG A 12 -4.40 24.75 6.62
C ARG A 12 -5.39 25.07 5.52
N GLN A 13 -6.59 24.47 5.53
CA GLN A 13 -7.62 24.57 4.49
C GLN A 13 -7.05 24.39 3.08
N MET A 14 -6.23 23.34 2.89
CA MET A 14 -5.54 23.07 1.64
C MET A 14 -5.56 21.58 1.30
N LEU A 15 -5.45 21.28 0.01
CA LEU A 15 -5.15 19.93 -0.48
C LEU A 15 -3.65 19.81 -0.69
N LEU A 16 -3.05 18.75 -0.17
CA LEU A 16 -1.61 18.45 -0.27
C LEU A 16 -1.40 17.05 -0.83
N CYS A 17 -0.51 16.95 -1.80
CA CYS A 17 0.03 15.65 -2.21
C CYS A 17 1.26 15.29 -1.38
N HIS A 18 1.19 14.24 -0.56
CA HIS A 18 2.32 13.77 0.24
C HIS A 18 3.47 13.14 -0.57
N HIS A 19 3.26 12.88 -1.88
CA HIS A 19 4.29 12.31 -2.75
C HIS A 19 5.12 13.36 -3.49
N CYS A 20 4.48 14.45 -3.96
CA CYS A 20 5.17 15.46 -4.76
C CYS A 20 5.11 16.88 -4.18
N GLY A 21 4.51 17.05 -3.00
CA GLY A 21 4.38 18.34 -2.34
C GLY A 21 3.43 19.33 -3.03
N HIS A 22 2.70 18.91 -4.09
CA HIS A 22 1.75 19.79 -4.77
C HIS A 22 0.65 20.24 -3.81
N GLN A 23 0.35 21.53 -3.82
CA GLN A 23 -0.63 22.17 -2.94
C GLN A 23 -1.70 22.88 -3.76
N LEU A 24 -2.96 22.77 -3.33
CA LEU A 24 -4.08 23.54 -3.87
C LEU A 24 -4.74 24.33 -2.73
N GLN A 25 -4.70 25.65 -2.84
CA GLN A 25 -5.33 26.59 -1.91
C GLN A 25 -5.76 27.83 -2.68
N PRO A 26 -7.02 28.26 -2.57
CA PRO A 26 -8.11 27.63 -1.81
C PRO A 26 -8.53 26.29 -2.38
N VAL A 27 -9.17 25.46 -1.55
CA VAL A 27 -9.71 24.17 -1.99
C VAL A 27 -10.85 24.44 -2.98
N PRO A 28 -10.77 23.95 -4.23
CA PRO A 28 -11.83 24.17 -5.20
C PRO A 28 -13.10 23.42 -4.77
N GLY A 29 -14.28 24.06 -4.94
CA GLY A 29 -15.56 23.40 -4.66
C GLY A 29 -15.91 22.30 -5.67
N LEU A 30 -15.36 22.43 -6.89
CA LEU A 30 -15.54 21.49 -8.00
C LEU A 30 -14.17 21.07 -8.55
N CYS A 31 -14.12 19.91 -9.17
CA CYS A 31 -12.90 19.43 -9.82
C CYS A 31 -12.50 20.40 -10.97
N PRO A 32 -11.31 20.97 -10.97
CA PRO A 32 -10.88 21.89 -12.02
C PRO A 32 -10.74 21.23 -13.41
N ALA A 33 -10.62 19.89 -13.45
CA ALA A 33 -10.47 19.16 -14.72
C ALA A 33 -11.81 18.76 -15.35
N CYS A 34 -12.83 18.39 -14.55
CA CYS A 34 -14.10 17.86 -15.09
C CYS A 34 -15.35 18.58 -14.57
N GLY A 35 -15.22 19.56 -13.68
CA GLY A 35 -16.36 20.28 -13.08
C GLY A 35 -17.21 19.47 -12.10
N GLY A 36 -16.88 18.21 -11.86
CA GLY A 36 -17.61 17.35 -10.92
C GLY A 36 -17.36 17.73 -9.46
N LYS A 37 -18.29 17.37 -8.57
CA LYS A 37 -18.12 17.57 -7.13
C LYS A 37 -16.92 16.78 -6.62
N LEU A 38 -16.10 17.41 -5.78
CA LEU A 38 -15.04 16.71 -5.05
C LEU A 38 -15.67 15.89 -3.94
N LEU A 39 -15.39 14.60 -3.95
CA LEU A 39 -15.79 13.66 -2.90
C LEU A 39 -14.60 13.43 -1.98
N TYR A 40 -14.82 13.64 -0.70
CA TYR A 40 -13.83 13.28 0.32
C TYR A 40 -13.99 11.78 0.61
N SER A 41 -12.98 10.99 0.24
CA SER A 41 -12.96 9.56 0.51
C SER A 41 -11.92 9.26 1.60
N GLY A 42 -12.22 8.26 2.45
CA GLY A 42 -11.35 7.82 3.52
C GLY A 42 -11.60 8.50 4.87
N PHE A 43 -11.12 7.86 5.89
CA PHE A 43 -11.17 8.34 7.28
C PHE A 43 -9.82 8.95 7.63
N GLY A 44 -9.69 10.27 7.50
CA GLY A 44 -8.55 10.98 8.08
C GLY A 44 -8.61 10.90 9.61
N THR A 45 -7.48 10.66 10.26
CA THR A 45 -7.39 10.62 11.74
C THR A 45 -7.98 11.84 12.42
N GLN A 46 -7.85 13.01 11.81
CA GLN A 46 -8.43 14.24 12.31
C GLN A 46 -9.98 14.22 12.32
N ARG A 47 -10.61 13.68 11.28
CA ARG A 47 -12.07 13.56 11.23
C ARG A 47 -12.57 12.58 12.26
N VAL A 48 -11.88 11.44 12.42
CA VAL A 48 -12.22 10.45 13.45
C VAL A 48 -12.07 11.04 14.85
N GLU A 49 -11.03 11.86 15.10
CA GLU A 49 -10.85 12.57 16.37
C GLU A 49 -12.04 13.49 16.67
N GLU A 50 -12.50 14.26 15.69
CA GLU A 50 -13.66 15.17 15.84
C GLU A 50 -14.95 14.40 16.11
N GLU A 51 -15.19 13.31 15.38
CA GLU A 51 -16.38 12.46 15.55
C GLU A 51 -16.37 11.77 16.93
N LEU A 52 -15.21 11.29 17.39
CA LEU A 52 -15.04 10.72 18.74
C LEU A 52 -15.25 11.77 19.83
N ALA A 53 -14.71 12.97 19.67
CA ALA A 53 -14.89 14.05 20.65
C ALA A 53 -16.35 14.49 20.76
N ALA A 54 -17.10 14.46 19.66
CA ALA A 54 -18.53 14.73 19.66
C ALA A 54 -19.35 13.59 20.27
N ALA A 55 -18.99 12.34 20.01
CA ALA A 55 -19.69 11.15 20.50
C ALA A 55 -19.39 10.87 21.98
N LEU A 56 -18.21 11.21 22.46
CA LEU A 56 -17.71 10.95 23.82
C LEU A 56 -17.21 12.25 24.46
N PRO A 57 -18.13 13.15 24.85
CA PRO A 57 -17.76 14.41 25.50
C PRO A 57 -16.98 14.18 26.79
N GLY A 58 -15.81 14.77 26.90
CA GLY A 58 -14.93 14.63 28.07
C GLY A 58 -13.87 13.53 27.95
N ALA A 59 -13.90 12.67 26.93
CA ALA A 59 -12.83 11.72 26.68
C ALA A 59 -11.56 12.44 26.20
N ARG A 60 -10.42 12.08 26.78
CA ARG A 60 -9.11 12.62 26.41
C ARG A 60 -8.55 11.79 25.26
N ILE A 61 -8.47 12.39 24.07
CA ILE A 61 -8.04 11.71 22.84
C ILE A 61 -6.59 12.08 22.54
N LEU A 62 -5.73 11.09 22.34
CA LEU A 62 -4.37 11.25 21.86
C LEU A 62 -4.30 10.79 20.40
N ARG A 63 -4.10 11.74 19.47
CA ARG A 63 -3.92 11.43 18.05
C ARG A 63 -2.45 11.28 17.69
N MET A 64 -2.12 10.16 17.06
CA MET A 64 -0.78 9.83 16.57
C MET A 64 -0.83 9.54 15.07
N ASP A 65 -0.41 10.48 14.28
CA ASP A 65 -0.26 10.37 12.83
C ASP A 65 1.07 10.96 12.37
N GLN A 66 1.31 10.90 11.05
CA GLN A 66 2.55 11.37 10.47
C GLN A 66 2.81 12.87 10.76
N ASP A 67 1.74 13.67 10.82
CA ASP A 67 1.82 15.12 11.09
C ASP A 67 2.15 15.41 12.56
N SER A 68 1.62 14.61 13.48
CA SER A 68 1.83 14.78 14.93
C SER A 68 3.17 14.22 15.42
N THR A 69 3.85 13.41 14.62
CA THR A 69 5.03 12.64 15.02
C THR A 69 6.33 13.07 14.34
N MET A 70 6.37 14.22 13.66
CA MET A 70 7.55 14.72 12.96
C MET A 70 8.76 15.05 13.85
N GLN A 71 8.56 15.23 15.16
CA GLN A 71 9.66 15.50 16.11
C GLN A 71 10.35 14.22 16.57
N LYS A 72 11.66 14.27 16.71
CA LYS A 72 12.47 13.16 17.24
C LYS A 72 11.93 12.71 18.60
N ASN A 73 11.70 11.42 18.79
CA ASN A 73 11.15 10.79 20.00
C ASN A 73 9.70 11.19 20.36
N ALA A 74 8.94 11.82 19.44
CA ALA A 74 7.55 12.16 19.71
C ALA A 74 6.70 10.91 19.97
N HIS A 75 6.91 9.84 19.19
CA HIS A 75 6.23 8.55 19.35
C HIS A 75 6.40 8.00 20.77
N GLU A 76 7.63 7.87 21.25
CA GLU A 76 7.94 7.28 22.56
C GLU A 76 7.30 8.08 23.71
N ARG A 77 7.37 9.41 23.63
CA ARG A 77 6.73 10.29 24.62
C ARG A 77 5.21 10.14 24.64
N MET A 78 4.58 10.10 23.47
CA MET A 78 3.13 9.95 23.33
C MET A 78 2.67 8.60 23.89
N PHE A 79 3.39 7.53 23.58
CA PHE A 79 3.11 6.20 24.11
C PHE A 79 3.26 6.12 25.63
N THR A 80 4.31 6.73 26.20
CA THR A 80 4.51 6.79 27.63
C THR A 80 3.35 7.52 28.33
N ARG A 81 2.86 8.61 27.75
CA ARG A 81 1.72 9.35 28.29
C ARG A 81 0.42 8.54 28.23
N PHE A 82 0.18 7.81 27.12
CA PHE A 82 -0.97 6.93 27.03
C PHE A 82 -0.88 5.75 28.02
N ALA A 83 0.28 5.13 28.15
CA ALA A 83 0.52 4.07 29.14
C ALA A 83 0.28 4.53 30.59
N ARG A 84 0.57 5.81 30.89
CA ARG A 84 0.27 6.44 32.19
C ARG A 84 -1.20 6.84 32.36
N GLN A 85 -2.08 6.50 31.41
CA GLN A 85 -3.51 6.84 31.44
C GLN A 85 -3.81 8.36 31.47
N GLU A 86 -2.90 9.16 30.89
CA GLU A 86 -3.17 10.58 30.69
C GLU A 86 -4.26 10.81 29.62
N TYR A 87 -4.55 9.79 28.81
CA TYR A 87 -5.55 9.77 27.75
C TYR A 87 -6.40 8.52 27.83
N ASP A 88 -7.64 8.65 27.39
CA ASP A 88 -8.63 7.58 27.40
C ASP A 88 -8.67 6.85 26.04
N ILE A 89 -8.36 7.56 24.96
CA ILE A 89 -8.39 7.03 23.60
C ILE A 89 -7.05 7.34 22.90
N LEU A 90 -6.45 6.31 22.31
CA LEU A 90 -5.33 6.45 21.39
C LEU A 90 -5.83 6.26 19.96
N LEU A 91 -5.73 7.26 19.12
CA LEU A 91 -6.13 7.26 17.74
C LEU A 91 -4.90 7.34 16.82
N GLY A 92 -4.79 6.45 15.85
CA GLY A 92 -3.67 6.51 14.92
C GLY A 92 -3.85 5.62 13.69
N THR A 93 -2.83 5.62 12.86
CA THR A 93 -2.73 4.72 11.69
C THR A 93 -2.15 3.37 12.10
N GLN A 94 -1.86 2.49 11.13
CA GLN A 94 -1.24 1.18 11.36
C GLN A 94 0.05 1.23 12.22
N MET A 95 0.73 2.38 12.32
CA MET A 95 1.92 2.55 13.16
C MET A 95 1.62 2.30 14.64
N VAL A 96 0.40 2.61 15.09
CA VAL A 96 -0.05 2.36 16.47
C VAL A 96 -0.29 0.87 16.73
N ALA A 97 -0.64 0.09 15.69
CA ALA A 97 -0.87 -1.34 15.84
C ALA A 97 0.42 -2.15 16.03
N LYS A 98 1.57 -1.64 15.55
CA LYS A 98 2.85 -2.37 15.59
C LYS A 98 3.61 -2.07 16.89
N GLY A 99 3.85 -3.11 17.70
CA GLY A 99 4.84 -3.05 18.78
C GLY A 99 4.36 -2.52 20.14
N LEU A 100 3.07 -2.24 20.31
CA LEU A 100 2.57 -1.64 21.54
C LEU A 100 1.74 -2.64 22.33
N ASP A 101 2.14 -2.89 23.54
CA ASP A 101 1.41 -3.68 24.52
C ASP A 101 0.91 -2.76 25.64
N PHE A 102 -0.41 -2.54 25.69
CA PHE A 102 -1.05 -1.77 26.73
C PHE A 102 -1.99 -2.67 27.51
N GLU A 103 -1.59 -3.08 28.69
CA GLU A 103 -2.33 -4.02 29.55
C GLU A 103 -3.76 -3.55 29.88
N LYS A 104 -4.00 -2.25 29.86
CA LYS A 104 -5.27 -1.63 30.26
C LYS A 104 -6.19 -1.26 29.08
N VAL A 105 -5.83 -1.63 27.85
CA VAL A 105 -6.68 -1.39 26.68
C VAL A 105 -7.74 -2.50 26.61
N THR A 106 -9.00 -2.12 26.78
CA THR A 106 -10.14 -3.03 26.78
C THR A 106 -10.90 -3.05 25.46
N LEU A 107 -10.68 -2.06 24.59
CA LEU A 107 -11.34 -1.97 23.28
C LEU A 107 -10.36 -1.49 22.22
N VAL A 108 -10.32 -2.20 21.09
CA VAL A 108 -9.60 -1.77 19.88
C VAL A 108 -10.57 -1.66 18.72
N GLY A 109 -10.62 -0.49 18.07
CA GLY A 109 -11.41 -0.26 16.85
C GLY A 109 -10.51 -0.22 15.61
N VAL A 110 -10.87 -0.98 14.58
CA VAL A 110 -10.23 -0.93 13.26
C VAL A 110 -11.21 -0.36 12.26
N LEU A 111 -10.87 0.79 11.67
CA LEU A 111 -11.70 1.50 10.72
C LEU A 111 -11.14 1.34 9.30
N GLY A 112 -12.05 1.12 8.32
CA GLY A 112 -11.70 1.10 6.91
C GLY A 112 -10.80 -0.04 6.48
N ILE A 113 -10.92 -1.22 7.09
CA ILE A 113 -10.09 -2.40 6.78
C ILE A 113 -10.21 -2.85 5.31
N ASP A 114 -11.32 -2.53 4.66
CA ASP A 114 -11.60 -2.91 3.28
C ASP A 114 -10.56 -2.36 2.30
N SER A 115 -10.00 -1.18 2.58
CA SER A 115 -8.93 -0.59 1.76
C SER A 115 -7.65 -1.42 1.75
N MET A 116 -7.39 -2.15 2.83
CA MET A 116 -6.27 -3.08 2.93
C MET A 116 -6.64 -4.45 2.36
N LEU A 117 -7.82 -4.94 2.67
CA LEU A 117 -8.34 -6.23 2.20
C LEU A 117 -8.37 -6.29 0.66
N PHE A 118 -8.89 -5.23 0.02
CA PHE A 118 -8.97 -5.09 -1.44
C PHE A 118 -7.82 -4.24 -2.01
N GLY A 119 -6.74 -4.08 -1.26
CA GLY A 119 -5.55 -3.37 -1.70
C GLY A 119 -4.89 -4.03 -2.92
N GLN A 120 -4.05 -3.26 -3.59
CA GLN A 120 -3.26 -3.78 -4.71
C GLN A 120 -2.04 -4.53 -4.16
N GLY A 121 -1.80 -5.72 -4.68
CA GLY A 121 -0.68 -6.55 -4.28
C GLY A 121 -1.10 -7.93 -3.79
N PHE A 122 -0.25 -8.91 -4.03
CA PHE A 122 -0.56 -10.30 -3.67
C PHE A 122 -0.55 -10.58 -2.17
N ARG A 123 -0.06 -9.62 -1.35
CA ARG A 123 -0.01 -9.73 0.12
C ARG A 123 -1.17 -9.04 0.83
N SER A 124 -2.17 -8.52 0.11
CA SER A 124 -3.26 -7.78 0.74
C SER A 124 -3.99 -8.60 1.80
N TYR A 125 -4.27 -9.87 1.53
CA TYR A 125 -4.91 -10.78 2.48
C TYR A 125 -4.00 -11.12 3.67
N GLU A 126 -2.73 -11.41 3.42
CA GLU A 126 -1.72 -11.66 4.46
C GLU A 126 -1.57 -10.45 5.39
N ASN A 127 -1.46 -9.25 4.82
CA ASN A 127 -1.33 -8.02 5.60
C ASN A 127 -2.58 -7.74 6.43
N THR A 128 -3.77 -7.97 5.86
CA THR A 128 -5.05 -7.81 6.55
C THR A 128 -5.20 -8.80 7.69
N PHE A 129 -4.94 -10.09 7.43
CA PHE A 129 -4.95 -11.13 8.45
C PHE A 129 -3.99 -10.80 9.59
N SER A 130 -2.76 -10.42 9.26
CA SER A 130 -1.70 -10.08 10.22
C SER A 130 -2.08 -8.88 11.10
N LEU A 131 -2.67 -7.83 10.49
CA LEU A 131 -3.12 -6.67 11.25
C LEU A 131 -4.23 -7.03 12.22
N ILE A 132 -5.27 -7.75 11.76
CA ILE A 132 -6.42 -8.10 12.61
C ILE A 132 -5.98 -9.02 13.75
N THR A 133 -5.18 -10.04 13.50
CA THR A 133 -4.65 -10.93 14.55
C THR A 133 -3.83 -10.18 15.59
N GLN A 134 -3.02 -9.21 15.17
CA GLN A 134 -2.29 -8.34 16.09
C GLN A 134 -3.22 -7.52 16.98
N VAL A 135 -4.32 -7.02 16.43
CA VAL A 135 -5.30 -6.19 17.14
C VAL A 135 -6.13 -7.06 18.10
N VAL A 136 -6.64 -8.21 17.62
CA VAL A 136 -7.45 -9.14 18.43
C VAL A 136 -6.63 -9.71 19.58
N GLY A 137 -5.38 -10.07 19.34
CA GLY A 137 -4.47 -10.62 20.35
C GLY A 137 -4.05 -9.62 21.46
N ARG A 138 -4.39 -8.34 21.32
CA ARG A 138 -4.09 -7.30 22.33
C ARG A 138 -5.21 -7.06 23.32
N GLY A 139 -6.41 -7.45 22.98
CA GLY A 139 -7.56 -7.38 23.89
C GLY A 139 -7.50 -8.50 24.93
N GLY A 140 -7.22 -8.21 26.23
CA GLY A 140 -7.48 -9.16 27.31
C GLY A 140 -6.28 -9.90 27.89
N ARG A 141 -5.10 -9.28 27.97
CA ARG A 141 -3.95 -9.84 28.71
C ARG A 141 -3.98 -9.55 30.21
N ALA A 142 -4.83 -8.63 30.67
CA ALA A 142 -5.09 -8.35 32.08
C ALA A 142 -6.41 -8.98 32.53
N GLU A 143 -6.81 -8.78 33.76
CA GLU A 143 -8.05 -9.29 34.35
C GLU A 143 -9.35 -8.87 33.62
N LEU A 144 -9.26 -7.93 32.67
CA LEU A 144 -10.40 -7.43 31.88
C LEU A 144 -10.39 -8.03 30.47
N PRO A 145 -11.50 -8.66 30.02
CA PRO A 145 -11.59 -9.18 28.65
C PRO A 145 -11.60 -8.03 27.64
N GLY A 146 -10.66 -8.05 26.71
CA GLY A 146 -10.61 -7.08 25.65
C GLY A 146 -11.53 -7.43 24.47
N ARG A 147 -11.98 -6.42 23.75
CA ARG A 147 -12.80 -6.53 22.54
C ARG A 147 -12.12 -5.86 21.36
N ALA A 148 -12.27 -6.46 20.17
CA ALA A 148 -11.89 -5.83 18.92
C ALA A 148 -13.16 -5.60 18.08
N LEU A 149 -13.30 -4.38 17.56
CA LEU A 149 -14.37 -4.02 16.63
C LEU A 149 -13.74 -3.71 15.27
N ILE A 150 -14.19 -4.39 14.23
CA ILE A 150 -13.68 -4.23 12.88
C ILE A 150 -14.79 -3.70 11.99
N GLN A 151 -14.61 -2.49 11.48
CA GLN A 151 -15.54 -1.89 10.53
C GLN A 151 -15.21 -2.37 9.12
N THR A 152 -16.17 -3.02 8.48
CA THR A 152 -16.08 -3.54 7.12
C THR A 152 -17.45 -3.56 6.44
N ALA A 153 -17.45 -3.46 5.10
CA ALA A 153 -18.63 -3.68 4.27
C ALA A 153 -18.85 -5.18 3.94
N VAL A 154 -17.89 -6.04 4.24
CA VAL A 154 -17.88 -7.47 3.89
C VAL A 154 -17.55 -8.35 5.11
N PRO A 155 -18.36 -8.33 6.17
CA PRO A 155 -18.04 -9.03 7.42
C PRO A 155 -17.88 -10.55 7.23
N GLU A 156 -18.54 -11.14 6.23
CA GLU A 156 -18.48 -12.58 5.93
C GLU A 156 -17.24 -12.98 5.10
N HIS A 157 -16.34 -12.05 4.81
CA HIS A 157 -15.15 -12.37 4.01
C HIS A 157 -14.26 -13.38 4.77
N PRO A 158 -13.84 -14.51 4.15
CA PRO A 158 -13.11 -15.59 4.84
C PRO A 158 -11.87 -15.09 5.61
N VAL A 159 -11.07 -14.21 5.00
CA VAL A 159 -9.88 -13.63 5.65
C VAL A 159 -10.22 -12.93 6.97
N LEU A 160 -11.35 -12.19 7.02
CA LEU A 160 -11.76 -11.48 8.23
C LEU A 160 -12.23 -12.45 9.30
N GLN A 161 -13.01 -13.48 8.92
CA GLN A 161 -13.49 -14.50 9.84
C GLN A 161 -12.35 -15.33 10.44
N LEU A 162 -11.40 -15.77 9.60
CA LEU A 162 -10.23 -16.51 10.04
C LEU A 162 -9.31 -15.65 10.93
N ALA A 163 -9.15 -14.37 10.60
CA ALA A 163 -8.36 -13.45 11.42
C ALA A 163 -9.02 -13.16 12.78
N ALA A 164 -10.34 -13.00 12.82
CA ALA A 164 -11.10 -12.83 14.06
C ALA A 164 -10.99 -14.06 14.96
N GLY A 165 -11.02 -15.26 14.37
CA GLY A 165 -10.81 -16.52 15.08
C GLY A 165 -9.34 -16.83 15.38
N GLN A 166 -8.39 -16.03 14.89
CA GLN A 166 -6.94 -16.27 14.98
C GLN A 166 -6.52 -17.63 14.39
N ASP A 167 -7.28 -18.13 13.42
CA ASP A 167 -7.01 -19.41 12.76
C ASP A 167 -5.98 -19.23 11.63
N TYR A 168 -4.70 -19.20 12.03
CA TYR A 168 -3.60 -19.05 11.09
C TYR A 168 -3.48 -20.26 10.15
N GLU A 169 -3.72 -21.46 10.67
CA GLU A 169 -3.54 -22.67 9.87
C GLU A 169 -4.54 -22.72 8.71
N ALA A 170 -5.82 -22.48 8.98
CA ALA A 170 -6.83 -22.42 7.93
C ALA A 170 -6.56 -21.28 6.94
N PHE A 171 -6.18 -20.09 7.43
CA PHE A 171 -5.78 -18.97 6.57
C PHE A 171 -4.59 -19.35 5.67
N TYR A 172 -3.55 -19.99 6.23
CA TYR A 172 -2.38 -20.40 5.47
C TYR A 172 -2.75 -21.38 4.36
N GLN A 173 -3.61 -22.37 4.63
CA GLN A 173 -4.02 -23.35 3.64
C GLN A 173 -4.78 -22.71 2.47
N GLU A 174 -5.69 -21.79 2.76
CA GLU A 174 -6.42 -21.05 1.71
C GLU A 174 -5.49 -20.14 0.90
N GLU A 175 -4.68 -19.35 1.57
CA GLU A 175 -3.79 -18.39 0.94
C GLU A 175 -2.73 -19.08 0.07
N ILE A 176 -2.13 -20.17 0.55
CA ILE A 176 -1.08 -20.89 -0.20
C ILE A 176 -1.66 -21.59 -1.44
N ALA A 177 -2.89 -22.11 -1.34
CA ALA A 177 -3.59 -22.68 -2.48
C ALA A 177 -3.92 -21.62 -3.55
N PHE A 178 -4.38 -20.45 -3.12
CA PHE A 178 -4.63 -19.31 -4.00
C PHE A 178 -3.34 -18.83 -4.68
N ARG A 179 -2.23 -18.71 -3.94
CA ARG A 179 -0.94 -18.32 -4.51
C ARG A 179 -0.43 -19.32 -5.54
N LYS A 180 -0.64 -20.61 -5.31
CA LYS A 180 -0.30 -21.66 -6.27
C LYS A 180 -1.10 -21.51 -7.56
N LEU A 181 -2.41 -21.31 -7.46
CA LEU A 181 -3.30 -21.11 -8.59
C LEU A 181 -2.93 -19.88 -9.43
N CYS A 182 -2.63 -18.77 -8.73
CA CYS A 182 -2.31 -17.50 -9.36
C CYS A 182 -0.84 -17.38 -9.80
N LEU A 183 0.01 -18.35 -9.50
CA LEU A 183 1.47 -18.25 -9.65
C LEU A 183 1.99 -16.98 -8.94
N TYR A 184 1.75 -16.90 -7.64
CA TYR A 184 2.33 -15.88 -6.76
C TYR A 184 3.47 -16.46 -5.92
N PRO A 185 4.34 -15.64 -5.34
CA PRO A 185 5.34 -16.14 -4.40
C PRO A 185 4.70 -16.96 -3.26
N PRO A 186 5.27 -18.12 -2.89
CA PRO A 186 6.59 -18.63 -3.23
C PRO A 186 6.69 -19.47 -4.52
N TYR A 187 5.59 -19.63 -5.27
CA TYR A 187 5.56 -20.47 -6.50
C TYR A 187 6.21 -19.80 -7.72
N CYS A 188 6.42 -18.51 -7.67
CA CYS A 188 7.29 -17.77 -8.58
C CYS A 188 8.03 -16.66 -7.83
N ALA A 189 8.91 -15.96 -8.50
CA ALA A 189 9.42 -14.66 -8.09
C ALA A 189 8.79 -13.56 -8.96
N PHE A 190 8.63 -12.37 -8.41
CA PHE A 190 8.31 -11.18 -9.17
C PHE A 190 9.57 -10.40 -9.49
N CYS A 191 9.69 -10.02 -10.77
CA CYS A 191 10.61 -8.99 -11.18
C CYS A 191 9.79 -7.88 -11.83
N VAL A 192 9.99 -6.65 -11.38
CA VAL A 192 9.30 -5.49 -11.96
C VAL A 192 10.31 -4.64 -12.72
N VAL A 193 9.99 -4.35 -13.97
CA VAL A 193 10.73 -3.40 -14.79
C VAL A 193 9.92 -2.13 -14.89
N GLY A 194 10.42 -1.08 -14.22
CA GLY A 194 9.79 0.24 -14.17
C GLY A 194 10.37 1.18 -15.23
N PHE A 195 9.50 1.96 -15.86
CA PHE A 195 9.85 2.97 -16.86
C PHE A 195 9.31 4.32 -16.41
N SER A 196 10.12 5.39 -16.53
CA SER A 196 9.65 6.73 -16.23
C SER A 196 10.26 7.79 -17.13
N GLY A 197 9.47 8.84 -17.43
CA GLY A 197 9.88 9.95 -18.29
C GLY A 197 8.82 11.05 -18.39
N SER A 198 9.18 12.15 -19.07
CA SER A 198 8.33 13.35 -19.15
C SER A 198 7.19 13.27 -20.17
N GLN A 199 7.23 12.32 -21.09
CA GLN A 199 6.25 12.19 -22.17
C GLN A 199 5.57 10.81 -22.08
N ASP A 200 4.25 10.80 -21.89
CA ASP A 200 3.46 9.59 -21.66
C ASP A 200 3.65 8.54 -22.75
N GLY A 201 3.36 8.90 -24.00
CA GLY A 201 3.49 8.00 -25.13
C GLY A 201 4.91 7.45 -25.35
N ALA A 202 5.93 8.26 -25.03
CA ALA A 202 7.32 7.82 -25.14
C ALA A 202 7.69 6.79 -24.07
N VAL A 203 7.19 6.96 -22.84
CA VAL A 203 7.42 6.01 -21.75
C VAL A 203 6.69 4.68 -22.01
N PHE A 204 5.45 4.77 -22.50
CA PHE A 204 4.70 3.57 -22.90
C PHE A 204 5.41 2.82 -24.04
N ALA A 205 5.85 3.54 -25.08
CA ALA A 205 6.58 2.94 -26.21
C ALA A 205 7.89 2.28 -25.76
N ALA A 206 8.61 2.91 -24.82
CA ALA A 206 9.82 2.34 -24.22
C ALA A 206 9.53 1.03 -23.48
N ALA A 207 8.48 1.01 -22.67
CA ALA A 207 8.06 -0.19 -21.94
C ALA A 207 7.61 -1.31 -22.90
N HIS A 208 6.84 -0.97 -23.93
CA HIS A 208 6.40 -1.91 -24.95
C HIS A 208 7.59 -2.51 -25.72
N ARG A 209 8.53 -1.66 -26.13
CA ARG A 209 9.72 -2.11 -26.84
C ARG A 209 10.58 -3.06 -26.02
N PHE A 210 10.81 -2.72 -24.73
CA PHE A 210 11.52 -3.62 -23.83
C PHE A 210 10.81 -4.97 -23.72
N GLY A 211 9.48 -4.96 -23.58
CA GLY A 211 8.67 -6.18 -23.53
C GLY A 211 8.79 -7.03 -24.80
N SER A 212 8.87 -6.40 -25.99
CA SER A 212 9.05 -7.10 -27.28
C SER A 212 10.42 -7.78 -27.36
N ILE A 213 11.51 -7.06 -27.02
CA ILE A 213 12.87 -7.62 -26.99
C ILE A 213 12.93 -8.79 -25.99
N LEU A 214 12.36 -8.61 -24.80
CA LEU A 214 12.32 -9.67 -23.80
C LEU A 214 11.57 -10.91 -24.31
N ALA A 215 10.44 -10.73 -24.99
CA ALA A 215 9.68 -11.82 -25.55
C ALA A 215 10.46 -12.56 -26.67
N GLU A 216 11.14 -11.84 -27.56
CA GLU A 216 11.99 -12.39 -28.60
C GLU A 216 13.16 -13.20 -28.02
N GLN A 217 13.84 -12.67 -27.01
CA GLN A 217 14.94 -13.36 -26.32
C GLN A 217 14.43 -14.60 -25.54
N ALA A 218 13.27 -14.49 -24.88
CA ALA A 218 12.67 -15.59 -24.15
C ALA A 218 12.21 -16.74 -25.09
N ALA A 219 11.74 -16.41 -26.30
CA ALA A 219 11.34 -17.42 -27.29
C ALA A 219 12.51 -18.34 -27.71
N ARG A 220 13.74 -17.86 -27.59
CA ARG A 220 14.97 -18.66 -27.84
C ARG A 220 15.29 -19.63 -26.71
N GLN A 221 14.61 -19.47 -25.56
CA GLN A 221 14.82 -20.26 -24.35
C GLN A 221 13.48 -20.87 -23.84
N PRO A 222 12.85 -21.78 -24.57
CA PRO A 222 11.47 -22.24 -24.28
C PRO A 222 11.32 -22.98 -22.94
N ARG A 223 12.42 -23.35 -22.30
CA ARG A 223 12.40 -23.99 -20.98
C ARG A 223 12.44 -23.00 -19.81
N LEU A 224 12.65 -21.70 -20.09
CA LEU A 224 12.68 -20.67 -19.04
C LEU A 224 11.25 -20.33 -18.65
N PRO A 225 10.84 -20.55 -17.39
CA PRO A 225 9.50 -20.19 -16.93
C PRO A 225 9.42 -18.66 -16.80
N LEU A 226 8.74 -18.02 -17.74
CA LEU A 226 8.54 -16.59 -17.77
C LEU A 226 7.12 -16.24 -18.20
N ARG A 227 6.45 -15.38 -17.43
CA ARG A 227 5.21 -14.73 -17.84
C ARG A 227 5.35 -13.22 -17.70
N VAL A 228 5.15 -12.53 -18.81
CA VAL A 228 5.23 -11.07 -18.88
C VAL A 228 3.83 -10.49 -18.82
N LEU A 229 3.58 -9.54 -17.92
CA LEU A 229 2.34 -8.80 -17.76
C LEU A 229 2.61 -7.31 -17.97
N GLY A 230 1.74 -6.65 -18.70
CA GLY A 230 1.89 -5.23 -19.04
C GLY A 230 2.34 -5.00 -20.49
N PRO A 231 2.77 -3.77 -20.86
CA PRO A 231 2.97 -2.65 -19.95
C PRO A 231 1.68 -2.08 -19.39
N THR A 232 1.69 -1.76 -18.07
CA THR A 232 0.61 -1.10 -17.38
C THR A 232 1.11 0.16 -16.65
N PRO A 233 0.27 1.19 -16.44
CA PRO A 233 0.64 2.27 -15.53
C PRO A 233 0.99 1.74 -14.14
N MET A 234 1.90 2.39 -13.44
CA MET A 234 2.13 2.13 -12.01
C MET A 234 0.97 2.64 -11.17
N ASN A 235 0.85 2.22 -9.90
CA ASN A 235 -0.20 2.66 -8.96
C ASN A 235 -0.30 4.19 -8.87
N ILE A 236 0.86 4.86 -8.89
CA ILE A 236 0.96 6.31 -9.11
C ILE A 236 1.49 6.50 -10.53
N ALA A 237 0.58 6.63 -11.50
CA ALA A 237 0.90 6.69 -12.91
C ALA A 237 1.75 7.91 -13.30
N MET A 238 1.68 9.00 -12.52
CA MET A 238 2.54 10.17 -12.70
C MET A 238 3.07 10.64 -11.35
N LEU A 239 4.38 10.85 -11.25
CA LEU A 239 5.06 11.33 -10.04
C LEU A 239 6.11 12.37 -10.40
N ASN A 240 6.06 13.54 -9.77
CA ASN A 240 6.98 14.66 -10.01
C ASN A 240 7.09 15.04 -11.51
N GLY A 241 5.94 15.07 -12.21
CA GLY A 241 5.88 15.39 -13.64
C GLY A 241 6.39 14.30 -14.57
N LYS A 242 6.66 13.08 -14.06
CA LYS A 242 7.10 11.92 -14.84
C LYS A 242 5.99 10.88 -14.89
N TYR A 243 5.63 10.46 -16.09
CA TYR A 243 4.78 9.30 -16.34
C TYR A 243 5.53 8.02 -15.99
N ARG A 244 4.80 7.02 -15.49
CA ARG A 244 5.38 5.77 -14.97
C ARG A 244 4.60 4.57 -15.45
N TYR A 245 5.31 3.63 -16.05
CA TYR A 245 4.79 2.34 -16.51
C TYR A 245 5.61 1.20 -15.94
N LYS A 246 5.02 0.00 -15.88
CA LYS A 246 5.74 -1.19 -15.46
C LYS A 246 5.40 -2.40 -16.33
N LEU A 247 6.38 -3.29 -16.42
CA LEU A 247 6.20 -4.70 -16.78
C LEU A 247 6.37 -5.52 -15.49
N THR A 248 5.43 -6.40 -15.22
CA THR A 248 5.54 -7.36 -14.12
C THR A 248 5.86 -8.73 -14.69
N LEU A 249 6.99 -9.28 -14.25
CA LEU A 249 7.50 -10.55 -14.73
C LEU A 249 7.31 -11.60 -13.63
N LYS A 250 6.55 -12.66 -13.91
CA LYS A 250 6.50 -13.87 -13.08
C LYS A 250 7.56 -14.82 -13.61
N CYS A 251 8.54 -15.12 -12.79
CA CYS A 251 9.75 -15.82 -13.22
C CYS A 251 10.28 -16.74 -12.12
N ARG A 252 11.27 -17.52 -12.45
CA ARG A 252 12.18 -18.11 -11.50
C ARG A 252 13.44 -17.25 -11.46
N ASN A 253 13.71 -16.61 -10.31
CA ASN A 253 14.85 -15.69 -10.16
C ASN A 253 16.16 -16.47 -10.02
N ASP A 254 16.60 -17.09 -11.10
CA ASP A 254 17.83 -17.88 -11.22
C ASP A 254 18.84 -17.21 -12.19
N ALA A 255 19.98 -17.87 -12.37
CA ALA A 255 21.06 -17.40 -13.24
C ALA A 255 20.60 -17.26 -14.71
N ALA A 256 19.74 -18.17 -15.18
CA ALA A 256 19.25 -18.15 -16.57
C ALA A 256 18.34 -16.95 -16.80
N PHE A 257 17.42 -16.67 -15.90
CA PHE A 257 16.57 -15.48 -15.96
C PHE A 257 17.40 -14.18 -15.89
N ARG A 258 18.38 -14.11 -15.00
CA ARG A 258 19.26 -12.95 -14.89
C ARG A 258 20.12 -12.72 -16.13
N ALA A 259 20.55 -13.80 -16.80
CA ALA A 259 21.27 -13.71 -18.07
C ALA A 259 20.33 -13.19 -19.19
N LEU A 260 19.09 -13.68 -19.26
CA LEU A 260 18.08 -13.17 -20.18
C LEU A 260 17.83 -11.66 -19.97
N MET A 261 17.67 -11.22 -18.72
CA MET A 261 17.45 -9.80 -18.40
C MET A 261 18.63 -8.94 -18.79
N ARG A 262 19.87 -9.44 -18.60
CA ARG A 262 21.08 -8.73 -19.04
C ARG A 262 21.11 -8.58 -20.56
N GLN A 263 20.90 -9.65 -21.33
CA GLN A 263 20.84 -9.60 -22.79
C GLN A 263 19.76 -8.64 -23.29
N THR A 264 18.58 -8.68 -22.66
CA THR A 264 17.48 -7.75 -22.98
C THR A 264 17.87 -6.30 -22.76
N LEU A 265 18.56 -6.00 -21.64
CA LEU A 265 19.03 -4.65 -21.32
C LEU A 265 20.12 -4.16 -22.31
N GLU A 266 21.06 -5.02 -22.69
CA GLU A 266 22.11 -4.73 -23.66
C GLU A 266 21.48 -4.37 -25.00
N GLU A 267 20.61 -5.23 -25.54
CA GLU A 267 19.92 -5.00 -26.82
C GLU A 267 19.01 -3.75 -26.77
N TYR A 268 18.30 -3.54 -25.64
CA TYR A 268 17.49 -2.34 -25.45
C TYR A 268 18.34 -1.07 -25.42
N GLY A 269 19.54 -1.11 -24.81
CA GLY A 269 20.45 0.02 -24.70
C GLY A 269 21.13 0.42 -26.02
N GLU A 270 21.33 -0.53 -26.94
CA GLU A 270 21.92 -0.29 -28.26
C GLU A 270 20.96 0.46 -29.20
N GLN A 271 19.66 0.46 -28.91
CA GLN A 271 18.67 1.09 -29.76
C GLN A 271 18.51 2.59 -29.40
N LYS A 272 18.64 3.44 -30.41
CA LYS A 272 18.37 4.88 -30.30
C LYS A 272 16.85 5.09 -30.16
N LEU A 273 16.37 5.21 -28.93
CA LEU A 273 14.97 5.59 -28.67
C LEU A 273 14.83 7.11 -28.82
N PRO A 274 13.73 7.60 -29.44
CA PRO A 274 13.51 9.04 -29.66
C PRO A 274 13.30 9.85 -28.37
N ALA A 275 12.99 9.21 -27.26
CA ALA A 275 12.88 9.86 -25.95
C ALA A 275 13.49 8.95 -24.88
N ARG A 276 14.30 9.52 -23.98
CA ARG A 276 14.96 8.81 -22.89
C ARG A 276 13.93 8.55 -21.77
N ALA A 277 13.37 7.35 -21.74
CA ALA A 277 12.74 6.83 -20.53
C ALA A 277 13.81 6.21 -19.63
N SER A 278 13.80 6.52 -18.34
CA SER A 278 14.64 5.80 -17.38
C SER A 278 14.04 4.43 -17.11
N VAL A 279 14.89 3.41 -17.00
CA VAL A 279 14.53 2.04 -16.70
C VAL A 279 15.09 1.67 -15.32
N ALA A 280 14.26 1.03 -14.49
CA ALA A 280 14.68 0.49 -13.21
C ALA A 280 14.17 -0.96 -13.10
N ILE A 281 15.00 -1.86 -12.58
CA ILE A 281 14.64 -3.28 -12.43
C ILE A 281 14.76 -3.66 -10.97
N ASP A 282 13.67 -4.23 -10.44
CA ASP A 282 13.61 -4.81 -9.11
C ASP A 282 13.35 -6.31 -9.22
N PHE A 283 14.33 -7.12 -8.81
CA PHE A 283 14.29 -8.58 -8.89
C PHE A 283 13.56 -9.25 -7.71
N ASN A 284 13.21 -8.53 -6.69
CA ASN A 284 12.55 -9.04 -5.48
C ASN A 284 11.33 -8.19 -5.12
N SER A 285 10.69 -7.63 -6.14
CA SER A 285 9.52 -6.77 -5.95
C SER A 285 8.36 -7.52 -5.29
N ASP A 286 7.65 -6.85 -4.42
CA ASP A 286 6.33 -7.29 -3.94
C ASP A 286 5.22 -7.07 -4.98
N GLY A 287 5.57 -6.66 -6.22
CA GLY A 287 4.63 -6.35 -7.30
C GLY A 287 4.16 -4.90 -7.32
N ASP A 288 4.52 -4.11 -6.34
CA ASP A 288 4.05 -2.74 -6.09
C ASP A 288 5.20 -1.71 -6.22
N MET A 289 5.74 -1.51 -7.42
CA MET A 289 6.59 -0.33 -7.66
C MET A 289 5.79 0.88 -8.13
#